data_3c46390af7b9a10921f003c0644c22ca
#
_entry.id   3c46390af7b9a10921f003c0644c22ca
#
_cell.length_a   1.000
_cell.length_b   1.000
_cell.length_c   1.000
_cell.angle_alpha   90.00
_cell.angle_beta   90.00
_cell.angle_gamma   90.00
#
_symmetry.space_group_name_H-M   'P 1'
#
loop_
_entity.id
_entity.type
_entity.pdbx_description
1 polymer ?
#
loop_
_entity_poly.entity_id
_entity_poly.type
_entity_poly.pdbx_seq_one_letter_code
_entity_poly.pdbx_strand_id
1 'polypeptide(L)'
;YTVSPVIYGNDANIMVTVNGGTPWKDCGIVEFGQGGPCQEPYLYDWDTDGIGDMDDELHLFYLNPGNYFLTVYDSLTCRDTATITIDNNFQVYIPNAVTPNADGFNDTWDIIGINNFPTASILVFDIQGQVIYQHSNINGNYQPWTGTYQNGQLLIAADYYYQIILDTDNPTQSNTLTGSIMITY
;
A
#
# COMPACT_ATOMS: atom_id res chain seq x y z
N TYR A 1 -10.74 17.48 3.90
CA TYR A 1 -10.21 16.15 4.20
C TYR A 1 -8.69 16.10 4.03
N THR A 2 -8.07 15.11 4.64
CA THR A 2 -6.66 14.77 4.44
C THR A 2 -6.56 13.28 4.09
N VAL A 3 -5.62 12.95 3.20
CA VAL A 3 -5.35 11.57 2.78
C VAL A 3 -3.91 11.24 3.15
N SER A 4 -3.71 10.11 3.81
CA SER A 4 -2.37 9.53 3.94
C SER A 4 -2.05 8.71 2.68
N PRO A 5 -0.81 8.77 2.17
CA PRO A 5 -0.46 7.99 0.98
C PRO A 5 -0.44 6.50 1.28
N VAL A 6 -0.66 5.69 0.25
CA VAL A 6 -0.38 4.25 0.29
C VAL A 6 1.13 4.05 0.21
N ILE A 7 1.68 3.24 1.11
CA ILE A 7 3.11 2.89 1.12
C ILE A 7 3.30 1.41 0.80
N TYR A 8 2.51 0.52 1.41
CA TYR A 8 2.67 -0.94 1.33
C TYR A 8 1.38 -1.69 0.98
N GLY A 9 0.49 -1.11 0.18
CA GLY A 9 -0.72 -1.81 -0.26
C GLY A 9 -2.00 -1.14 0.20
N ASN A 10 -2.64 -1.61 1.27
CA ASN A 10 -3.91 -1.10 1.78
C ASN A 10 -3.75 -0.33 3.10
N ASP A 11 -2.76 0.53 3.19
CA ASP A 11 -2.42 1.27 4.40
C ASP A 11 -2.81 2.76 4.38
N ALA A 12 -3.51 3.20 3.34
CA ALA A 12 -4.01 4.56 3.26
C ALA A 12 -5.20 4.80 4.20
N ASN A 13 -5.32 6.04 4.63
CA ASN A 13 -6.44 6.49 5.46
C ASN A 13 -7.01 7.78 4.91
N ILE A 14 -8.33 7.93 5.01
CA ILE A 14 -9.04 9.18 4.72
C ILE A 14 -9.57 9.75 6.03
N MET A 15 -9.06 10.91 6.40
CA MET A 15 -9.53 11.68 7.57
C MET A 15 -10.35 12.86 7.08
N VAL A 16 -11.62 12.90 7.44
CA VAL A 16 -12.56 13.94 7.02
C VAL A 16 -12.84 14.92 8.15
N THR A 17 -13.01 16.18 7.81
CA THR A 17 -13.52 17.22 8.71
C THR A 17 -14.69 17.90 8.01
N VAL A 18 -15.86 17.89 8.67
CA VAL A 18 -17.07 18.51 8.16
C VAL A 18 -17.30 19.84 8.88
N ASN A 19 -17.60 20.90 8.13
CA ASN A 19 -17.89 22.21 8.65
C ASN A 19 -19.08 22.82 7.91
N GLY A 20 -19.96 23.52 8.63
CA GLY A 20 -21.12 24.20 8.05
C GLY A 20 -22.40 23.39 8.19
N GLY A 21 -23.42 23.73 7.40
CA GLY A 21 -24.75 23.11 7.50
C GLY A 21 -25.41 23.32 8.87
N THR A 22 -26.36 22.44 9.17
CA THR A 22 -27.08 22.41 10.45
C THR A 22 -26.84 21.05 11.11
N PRO A 23 -25.81 20.92 11.95
CA PRO A 23 -25.53 19.65 12.62
C PRO A 23 -26.69 19.21 13.52
N TRP A 24 -26.83 17.88 13.70
CA TRP A 24 -27.74 17.38 14.75
C TRP A 24 -27.26 17.87 16.11
N LYS A 25 -28.14 18.56 16.84
CA LYS A 25 -27.86 19.03 18.19
C LYS A 25 -28.25 17.96 19.19
N ASP A 26 -27.33 17.78 20.16
CA ASP A 26 -27.51 16.98 21.38
C ASP A 26 -27.45 15.46 21.23
N CYS A 27 -26.21 14.96 21.20
CA CYS A 27 -25.93 13.74 21.93
C CYS A 27 -25.87 14.10 23.42
N GLY A 28 -27.01 14.24 24.09
CA GLY A 28 -27.07 14.25 25.56
C GLY A 28 -26.44 12.94 26.06
N ILE A 29 -25.72 13.00 27.18
CA ILE A 29 -25.19 11.81 27.85
C ILE A 29 -26.37 10.87 28.11
N VAL A 30 -26.55 9.86 27.27
CA VAL A 30 -27.55 8.81 27.50
C VAL A 30 -26.90 7.83 28.47
N GLU A 31 -27.50 7.70 29.67
CA GLU A 31 -27.12 6.68 30.64
C GLU A 31 -27.17 5.29 29.96
N PHE A 32 -26.17 4.48 30.25
CA PHE A 32 -26.02 3.11 29.74
C PHE A 32 -27.33 2.33 29.89
N GLY A 33 -28.01 2.02 28.77
CA GLY A 33 -29.21 1.16 28.79
C GLY A 33 -30.50 1.72 28.20
N GLN A 34 -30.55 2.99 27.77
CA GLN A 34 -31.68 3.55 27.05
C GLN A 34 -31.26 3.81 25.60
N GLY A 35 -31.57 2.86 24.71
CA GLY A 35 -31.19 2.88 23.30
C GLY A 35 -31.88 3.98 22.51
N GLY A 36 -31.14 5.08 22.31
CA GLY A 36 -31.32 5.97 21.19
C GLY A 36 -29.96 6.16 20.57
N PRO A 37 -29.78 6.06 19.25
CA PRO A 37 -28.50 6.30 18.64
C PRO A 37 -28.09 7.74 18.95
N CYS A 38 -26.94 7.93 19.62
CA CYS A 38 -26.23 9.19 19.55
C CYS A 38 -25.90 9.39 18.07
N GLN A 39 -26.67 10.22 17.39
CA GLN A 39 -26.36 10.58 16.04
C GLN A 39 -25.10 11.45 16.06
N GLU A 40 -24.13 11.04 15.27
CA GLU A 40 -23.03 11.91 14.86
C GLU A 40 -23.60 13.25 14.39
N PRO A 41 -22.88 14.37 14.50
CA PRO A 41 -23.36 15.69 14.08
C PRO A 41 -23.84 15.75 12.63
N TYR A 42 -23.42 14.78 11.81
CA TYR A 42 -23.83 14.57 10.43
C TYR A 42 -23.99 13.07 10.18
N LEU A 43 -24.72 12.69 9.13
CA LEU A 43 -24.74 11.33 8.60
C LEU A 43 -23.77 11.24 7.44
N TYR A 44 -23.10 10.12 7.33
CA TYR A 44 -22.10 9.84 6.31
C TYR A 44 -22.52 8.64 5.48
N ASP A 45 -22.24 8.69 4.20
CA ASP A 45 -22.58 7.66 3.23
C ASP A 45 -21.39 7.54 2.27
N TRP A 46 -20.58 6.52 2.47
CA TRP A 46 -19.50 6.14 1.58
C TRP A 46 -20.00 5.11 0.57
N ASP A 47 -19.44 5.09 -0.63
CA ASP A 47 -19.78 4.10 -1.66
C ASP A 47 -19.10 2.74 -1.46
N THR A 48 -18.55 2.45 -0.29
CA THR A 48 -17.73 1.27 -0.03
C THR A 48 -18.54 0.01 0.29
N ASP A 49 -19.72 0.14 0.86
CA ASP A 49 -20.60 -0.97 1.26
C ASP A 49 -22.06 -0.83 0.78
N GLY A 50 -22.48 0.38 0.40
CA GLY A 50 -23.79 0.69 -0.17
C GLY A 50 -23.84 2.11 -0.70
N ILE A 51 -24.97 2.54 -1.16
CA ILE A 51 -25.25 3.93 -1.52
C ILE A 51 -26.58 4.32 -0.92
N GLY A 52 -26.57 5.32 -0.04
CA GLY A 52 -27.76 5.88 0.56
C GLY A 52 -28.21 5.19 1.85
N ASP A 53 -27.38 4.37 2.47
CA ASP A 53 -27.63 3.71 3.75
C ASP A 53 -27.34 4.61 4.96
N MET A 54 -26.45 5.59 4.84
CA MET A 54 -26.23 6.70 5.81
C MET A 54 -25.81 6.22 7.20
N ASP A 55 -25.13 5.11 7.31
CA ASP A 55 -24.70 4.49 8.57
C ASP A 55 -23.19 4.31 8.70
N ASP A 56 -22.44 4.93 7.78
CA ASP A 56 -20.99 4.87 7.73
C ASP A 56 -20.29 5.69 8.82
N GLU A 57 -19.05 5.32 9.08
CA GLU A 57 -18.15 6.12 9.90
C GLU A 57 -17.53 7.29 9.11
N LEU A 58 -17.20 8.38 9.81
CA LEU A 58 -16.63 9.58 9.18
C LEU A 58 -15.26 9.32 8.52
N HIS A 59 -14.47 8.44 9.09
CA HIS A 59 -13.09 8.18 8.66
C HIS A 59 -12.96 6.77 8.13
N LEU A 60 -12.19 6.62 7.03
CA LEU A 60 -11.87 5.32 6.47
C LEU A 60 -10.39 4.98 6.68
N PHE A 61 -10.11 3.71 6.95
CA PHE A 61 -8.78 3.19 7.24
C PHE A 61 -8.47 1.95 6.39
N TYR A 62 -7.20 1.67 6.20
CA TYR A 62 -6.71 0.48 5.49
C TYR A 62 -7.18 0.39 4.04
N LEU A 63 -7.15 1.53 3.35
CA LEU A 63 -7.68 1.67 2.01
C LEU A 63 -6.64 1.34 0.94
N ASN A 64 -7.13 0.77 -0.15
CA ASN A 64 -6.39 0.61 -1.38
C ASN A 64 -6.39 1.92 -2.20
N PRO A 65 -5.48 2.07 -3.18
CA PRO A 65 -5.61 3.11 -4.19
C PRO A 65 -6.95 3.03 -4.91
N GLY A 66 -7.56 4.18 -5.15
CA GLY A 66 -8.87 4.24 -5.79
C GLY A 66 -9.58 5.56 -5.56
N ASN A 67 -10.79 5.63 -6.07
CA ASN A 67 -11.69 6.75 -5.84
C ASN A 67 -12.75 6.34 -4.82
N TYR A 68 -12.96 7.21 -3.84
CA TYR A 68 -13.94 7.05 -2.76
C TYR A 68 -14.91 8.21 -2.81
N PHE A 69 -16.19 7.93 -2.79
CA PHE A 69 -17.24 8.93 -2.83
C PHE A 69 -17.88 9.03 -1.47
N LEU A 70 -17.92 10.25 -0.93
CA LEU A 70 -18.57 10.55 0.33
C LEU A 70 -19.75 11.47 0.07
N THR A 71 -20.89 11.14 0.64
CA THR A 71 -22.04 12.03 0.80
C THR A 71 -22.23 12.33 2.29
N VAL A 72 -22.36 13.60 2.64
CA VAL A 72 -22.61 14.05 4.01
C VAL A 72 -23.98 14.70 4.05
N TYR A 73 -24.77 14.37 5.06
CA TYR A 73 -26.10 14.94 5.29
C TYR A 73 -26.14 15.69 6.62
N ASP A 74 -26.80 16.84 6.63
CA ASP A 74 -27.11 17.57 7.85
C ASP A 74 -28.53 17.25 8.39
N SER A 75 -28.89 17.81 9.54
CA SER A 75 -30.20 17.58 10.20
C SER A 75 -31.42 18.09 9.41
N LEU A 76 -31.20 18.90 8.40
CA LEU A 76 -32.22 19.38 7.48
C LEU A 76 -32.24 18.61 6.16
N THR A 77 -31.52 17.50 6.09
CA THR A 77 -31.35 16.65 4.87
C THR A 77 -30.67 17.39 3.72
N CYS A 78 -30.01 18.53 3.98
CA CYS A 78 -29.10 19.09 3.00
C CYS A 78 -27.88 18.20 2.86
N ARG A 79 -27.41 18.00 1.65
CA ARG A 79 -26.26 17.12 1.36
C ARG A 79 -25.14 17.86 0.66
N ASP A 80 -23.94 17.42 0.94
CA ASP A 80 -22.73 17.76 0.19
C ASP A 80 -21.98 16.48 -0.18
N THR A 81 -21.21 16.51 -1.24
CA THR A 81 -20.51 15.32 -1.76
C THR A 81 -19.06 15.62 -2.04
N ALA A 82 -18.19 14.65 -1.81
CA ALA A 82 -16.78 14.71 -2.13
C ALA A 82 -16.31 13.44 -2.83
N THR A 83 -15.45 13.61 -3.84
CA THR A 83 -14.68 12.51 -4.41
C THR A 83 -13.26 12.64 -3.91
N ILE A 84 -12.74 11.61 -3.30
CA ILE A 84 -11.41 11.55 -2.72
C ILE A 84 -10.63 10.48 -3.44
N THR A 85 -9.52 10.88 -4.08
CA THR A 85 -8.65 9.95 -4.80
C THR A 85 -7.46 9.60 -3.93
N ILE A 86 -7.23 8.31 -3.77
CA ILE A 86 -5.99 7.76 -3.23
C ILE A 86 -5.15 7.31 -4.41
N ASP A 87 -4.04 8.02 -4.63
CA ASP A 87 -3.12 7.70 -5.70
C ASP A 87 -2.36 6.41 -5.42
N ASN A 88 -2.09 5.67 -6.49
CA ASN A 88 -1.22 4.50 -6.45
C ASN A 88 0.24 4.96 -6.39
N ASN A 89 0.74 5.24 -5.21
CA ASN A 89 2.11 5.70 -4.96
C ASN A 89 2.91 4.69 -4.14
N PHE A 90 2.88 3.43 -4.56
CA PHE A 90 3.61 2.37 -3.88
C PHE A 90 5.11 2.64 -3.87
N GLN A 91 5.70 2.49 -2.70
CA GLN A 91 7.15 2.52 -2.54
C GLN A 91 7.71 1.10 -2.51
N VAL A 92 8.90 0.95 -3.05
CA VAL A 92 9.66 -0.30 -2.99
C VAL A 92 10.89 -0.06 -2.13
N TYR A 93 11.03 -0.83 -1.05
CA TYR A 93 12.23 -0.84 -0.24
C TYR A 93 13.10 -2.03 -0.64
N ILE A 94 14.35 -1.76 -1.03
CA ILE A 94 15.29 -2.75 -1.53
C ILE A 94 16.45 -2.86 -0.54
N PRO A 95 16.57 -3.97 0.21
CA PRO A 95 17.72 -4.20 1.08
C PRO A 95 19.02 -4.27 0.27
N ASN A 96 20.10 -3.78 0.83
CA ASN A 96 21.41 -3.73 0.18
C ASN A 96 22.36 -4.88 0.59
N ALA A 97 21.91 -5.79 1.45
CA ALA A 97 22.68 -6.94 1.89
C ALA A 97 21.81 -8.16 2.16
N VAL A 98 22.38 -9.34 1.95
CA VAL A 98 21.83 -10.64 2.32
C VAL A 98 22.91 -11.47 2.98
N THR A 99 22.56 -12.16 4.06
CA THR A 99 23.45 -13.04 4.83
C THR A 99 22.87 -14.45 4.90
N PRO A 100 22.93 -15.25 3.84
CA PRO A 100 22.25 -16.54 3.75
C PRO A 100 22.97 -17.62 4.56
N ASN A 101 23.04 -17.46 5.87
CA ASN A 101 23.74 -18.34 6.83
C ASN A 101 22.79 -19.18 7.69
N ALA A 102 21.46 -19.03 7.45
CA ALA A 102 20.38 -19.75 8.14
C ALA A 102 20.29 -19.44 9.65
N ASP A 103 20.65 -18.21 10.06
CA ASP A 103 20.47 -17.74 11.45
C ASP A 103 19.10 -17.09 11.71
N GLY A 104 18.30 -16.90 10.66
CA GLY A 104 16.97 -16.29 10.70
C GLY A 104 16.96 -14.78 10.48
N PHE A 105 18.12 -14.16 10.21
CA PHE A 105 18.24 -12.72 9.95
C PHE A 105 18.87 -12.46 8.60
N ASN A 106 18.15 -11.71 7.74
CA ASN A 106 18.59 -11.34 6.39
C ASN A 106 19.05 -12.54 5.51
N ASP A 107 18.54 -13.73 5.80
CA ASP A 107 18.81 -14.94 5.02
C ASP A 107 18.31 -14.85 3.58
N THR A 108 17.37 -13.94 3.34
CA THR A 108 16.75 -13.74 2.04
C THR A 108 16.70 -12.25 1.69
N TRP A 109 16.73 -11.97 0.38
CA TRP A 109 16.52 -10.63 -0.16
C TRP A 109 15.04 -10.35 -0.32
N ASP A 110 14.43 -9.78 0.71
CA ASP A 110 13.01 -9.45 0.75
C ASP A 110 12.80 -8.01 0.26
N ILE A 111 12.29 -7.85 -0.95
CA ILE A 111 11.99 -6.55 -1.55
C ILE A 111 10.57 -6.15 -1.14
N ILE A 112 10.48 -5.30 -0.13
CA ILE A 112 9.19 -4.88 0.43
C ILE A 112 8.45 -3.99 -0.57
N GLY A 113 7.15 -4.26 -0.78
CA GLY A 113 6.29 -3.49 -1.67
C GLY A 113 6.32 -3.93 -3.13
N ILE A 114 7.22 -4.84 -3.54
CA ILE A 114 7.35 -5.29 -4.94
C ILE A 114 6.10 -6.02 -5.44
N ASN A 115 5.35 -6.67 -4.56
CA ASN A 115 4.12 -7.39 -4.89
C ASN A 115 2.99 -6.47 -5.39
N ASN A 116 3.10 -5.16 -5.17
CA ASN A 116 2.17 -4.16 -5.73
C ASN A 116 2.41 -3.90 -7.23
N PHE A 117 3.44 -4.49 -7.82
CA PHE A 117 3.82 -4.35 -9.22
C PHE A 117 3.78 -5.72 -9.93
N PRO A 118 2.60 -6.17 -10.39
CA PRO A 118 2.41 -7.52 -10.93
C PRO A 118 3.33 -7.86 -12.11
N THR A 119 3.64 -6.88 -12.95
CA THR A 119 4.48 -7.04 -14.13
C THR A 119 5.97 -6.88 -13.85
N ALA A 120 6.34 -6.55 -12.59
CA ALA A 120 7.72 -6.31 -12.24
C ALA A 120 8.63 -7.50 -12.57
N SER A 121 9.87 -7.17 -12.93
CA SER A 121 10.94 -8.13 -13.17
C SER A 121 12.20 -7.72 -12.42
N ILE A 122 12.93 -8.73 -11.95
CA ILE A 122 14.17 -8.57 -11.19
C ILE A 122 15.28 -9.30 -11.94
N LEU A 123 16.40 -8.63 -12.12
CA LEU A 123 17.63 -9.18 -12.65
C LEU A 123 18.76 -8.93 -11.65
N VAL A 124 19.58 -9.92 -11.38
CA VAL A 124 20.83 -9.77 -10.60
C VAL A 124 22.01 -10.20 -11.46
N PHE A 125 23.06 -9.41 -11.41
CA PHE A 125 24.25 -9.56 -12.25
C PHE A 125 25.50 -9.72 -11.38
N ASP A 126 26.45 -10.47 -11.89
CA ASP A 126 27.81 -10.46 -11.37
C ASP A 126 28.59 -9.21 -11.84
N ILE A 127 29.84 -9.08 -11.40
CA ILE A 127 30.72 -7.96 -11.76
C ILE A 127 31.07 -7.92 -13.27
N GLN A 128 30.90 -9.03 -13.99
CA GLN A 128 31.10 -9.10 -15.42
C GLN A 128 29.85 -8.74 -16.23
N GLY A 129 28.70 -8.46 -15.52
CA GLY A 129 27.43 -8.15 -16.14
C GLY A 129 26.66 -9.39 -16.60
N GLN A 130 27.05 -10.58 -16.16
CA GLN A 130 26.32 -11.80 -16.44
C GLN A 130 25.13 -11.94 -15.50
N VAL A 131 23.97 -12.25 -16.05
CA VAL A 131 22.75 -12.51 -15.24
C VAL A 131 22.95 -13.81 -14.47
N ILE A 132 22.85 -13.73 -13.14
CA ILE A 132 22.96 -14.85 -12.22
C ILE A 132 21.63 -15.26 -11.62
N TYR A 133 20.68 -14.33 -11.55
CA TYR A 133 19.32 -14.56 -11.08
C TYR A 133 18.34 -13.70 -11.88
N GLN A 134 17.19 -14.27 -12.18
CA GLN A 134 16.09 -13.58 -12.85
C GLN A 134 14.75 -14.05 -12.29
N HIS A 135 13.88 -13.10 -12.01
CA HIS A 135 12.47 -13.34 -11.70
C HIS A 135 11.62 -12.37 -12.52
N SER A 136 10.62 -12.86 -13.21
CA SER A 136 9.77 -12.06 -14.09
C SER A 136 8.29 -12.33 -13.79
N ASN A 137 7.42 -11.34 -14.01
CA ASN A 137 5.99 -11.41 -13.80
C ASN A 137 5.64 -11.85 -12.38
N ILE A 138 5.94 -10.99 -11.43
CA ILE A 138 5.77 -11.26 -9.99
C ILE A 138 4.32 -11.64 -9.64
N ASN A 139 3.32 -11.00 -10.28
CA ASN A 139 1.88 -11.30 -10.09
C ASN A 139 1.45 -11.32 -8.61
N GLY A 140 2.07 -10.44 -7.79
CA GLY A 140 1.80 -10.39 -6.35
C GLY A 140 2.37 -11.58 -5.57
N ASN A 141 3.24 -12.39 -6.16
CA ASN A 141 3.78 -13.62 -5.55
C ASN A 141 5.31 -13.64 -5.59
N TYR A 142 5.94 -12.54 -5.23
CA TYR A 142 7.38 -12.50 -5.06
C TYR A 142 7.83 -13.45 -3.95
N GLN A 143 8.79 -14.32 -4.28
CA GLN A 143 9.47 -15.14 -3.30
C GLN A 143 10.86 -14.53 -3.05
N PRO A 144 11.18 -14.16 -1.80
CA PRO A 144 12.48 -13.57 -1.48
C PRO A 144 13.65 -14.44 -1.95
N TRP A 145 14.61 -13.81 -2.62
CA TRP A 145 15.76 -14.50 -3.16
C TRP A 145 16.76 -14.87 -2.06
N THR A 146 17.28 -16.08 -2.11
CA THR A 146 18.16 -16.67 -1.10
C THR A 146 19.66 -16.46 -1.37
N GLY A 147 20.06 -15.56 -2.23
CA GLY A 147 21.48 -15.34 -2.56
C GLY A 147 22.13 -16.52 -3.32
N THR A 148 21.36 -17.16 -4.21
CA THR A 148 21.81 -18.32 -4.96
C THR A 148 21.79 -18.07 -6.46
N TYR A 149 22.59 -18.84 -7.21
CA TYR A 149 22.37 -18.99 -8.63
C TYR A 149 21.01 -19.64 -8.92
N GLN A 150 20.52 -19.54 -10.15
CA GLN A 150 19.27 -20.20 -10.55
C GLN A 150 19.26 -21.72 -10.35
N ASN A 151 20.42 -22.35 -10.32
CA ASN A 151 20.58 -23.79 -10.04
C ASN A 151 20.57 -24.13 -8.55
N GLY A 152 20.38 -23.13 -7.66
CA GLY A 152 20.37 -23.30 -6.20
C GLY A 152 21.75 -23.31 -5.53
N GLN A 153 22.83 -23.15 -6.30
CA GLN A 153 24.18 -23.07 -5.74
C GLN A 153 24.36 -21.69 -5.06
N LEU A 154 24.95 -21.67 -3.86
CA LEU A 154 25.25 -20.44 -3.14
C LEU A 154 26.25 -19.57 -3.95
N LEU A 155 26.02 -18.28 -3.92
CA LEU A 155 26.95 -17.28 -4.44
C LEU A 155 28.15 -17.15 -3.52
N ILE A 156 29.26 -16.66 -4.02
CA ILE A 156 30.40 -16.26 -3.19
C ILE A 156 30.11 -14.93 -2.50
N ALA A 157 30.75 -14.68 -1.35
CA ALA A 157 30.67 -13.38 -0.68
C ALA A 157 31.29 -12.29 -1.58
N ALA A 158 30.45 -11.39 -2.08
CA ALA A 158 30.83 -10.31 -3.00
C ALA A 158 29.67 -9.31 -3.15
N ASP A 159 29.96 -8.22 -3.86
CA ASP A 159 28.93 -7.29 -4.35
C ASP A 159 28.39 -7.77 -5.69
N TYR A 160 27.06 -7.73 -5.81
CA TYR A 160 26.30 -8.02 -7.01
C TYR A 160 25.48 -6.80 -7.39
N TYR A 161 25.06 -6.71 -8.63
CA TYR A 161 24.28 -5.58 -9.13
C TYR A 161 22.89 -6.03 -9.49
N TYR A 162 21.88 -5.17 -9.24
CA TYR A 162 20.51 -5.48 -9.62
C TYR A 162 19.91 -4.45 -10.54
N GLN A 163 18.95 -4.90 -11.32
CA GLN A 163 17.99 -4.07 -12.05
C GLN A 163 16.59 -4.60 -11.77
N ILE A 164 15.71 -3.72 -11.31
CA ILE A 164 14.29 -4.01 -11.08
C ILE A 164 13.50 -3.10 -11.99
N ILE A 165 12.68 -3.67 -12.84
CA ILE A 165 11.73 -2.96 -13.69
C ILE A 165 10.35 -3.18 -13.05
N LEU A 166 9.73 -2.10 -12.51
CA LEU A 166 8.51 -2.20 -11.72
C LEU A 166 7.26 -2.41 -12.57
N ASP A 167 7.15 -1.71 -13.68
CA ASP A 167 6.00 -1.82 -14.58
C ASP A 167 6.47 -1.73 -16.03
N THR A 168 6.18 -2.76 -16.79
CA THR A 168 6.52 -2.81 -18.23
C THR A 168 5.44 -2.19 -19.10
N ASP A 169 4.24 -1.95 -18.58
CA ASP A 169 3.07 -1.54 -19.34
C ASP A 169 2.86 -0.01 -19.37
N ASN A 170 3.58 0.74 -18.51
CA ASN A 170 3.49 2.21 -18.48
C ASN A 170 4.81 2.90 -18.91
N PRO A 171 4.97 3.25 -20.19
CA PRO A 171 6.21 3.82 -20.71
C PRO A 171 6.50 5.27 -20.29
N THR A 172 5.60 5.91 -19.54
CA THR A 172 5.72 7.33 -19.18
C THR A 172 6.44 7.59 -17.86
N GLN A 173 6.70 6.56 -17.05
CA GLN A 173 7.50 6.67 -15.83
C GLN A 173 8.79 5.85 -15.96
N SER A 174 9.89 6.38 -15.43
CA SER A 174 11.15 5.63 -15.29
C SER A 174 10.97 4.62 -14.17
N ASN A 175 10.47 3.44 -14.49
CA ASN A 175 10.13 2.38 -13.55
C ASN A 175 11.29 1.43 -13.30
N THR A 176 12.52 1.86 -13.58
CA THR A 176 13.72 1.03 -13.42
C THR A 176 14.51 1.48 -12.20
N LEU A 177 14.68 0.58 -11.24
CA LEU A 177 15.52 0.74 -10.07
C LEU A 177 16.80 -0.08 -10.25
N THR A 178 17.94 0.52 -9.97
CA THR A 178 19.26 -0.15 -10.04
C THR A 178 20.07 0.10 -8.80
N GLY A 179 20.92 -0.83 -8.45
CA GLY A 179 21.81 -0.70 -7.30
C GLY A 179 22.70 -1.91 -7.13
N SER A 180 23.30 -2.02 -5.96
CA SER A 180 24.12 -3.16 -5.57
C SER A 180 23.54 -3.85 -4.34
N ILE A 181 23.84 -5.15 -4.24
CA ILE A 181 23.50 -5.99 -3.11
C ILE A 181 24.75 -6.77 -2.70
N MET A 182 25.08 -6.71 -1.43
CA MET A 182 26.19 -7.46 -0.86
C MET A 182 25.74 -8.83 -0.38
N ILE A 183 26.42 -9.89 -0.79
CA ILE A 183 26.28 -11.23 -0.21
C ILE A 183 27.45 -11.44 0.75
N THR A 184 27.13 -11.81 1.98
CA THR A 184 28.12 -12.18 3.00
C THR A 184 27.57 -13.31 3.88
N TYR A 185 28.44 -14.00 4.66
CA TYR A 185 28.08 -15.16 5.48
C TYR A 185 28.47 -14.96 6.93
#